data_0e9630150cb6a33664100b431cebd7ee
#
_entry.id   0e9630150cb6a33664100b431cebd7ee
#
_cell.length_a   1.000
_cell.length_b   1.000
_cell.length_c   1.000
_cell.angle_alpha   90.00
_cell.angle_beta   90.00
_cell.angle_gamma   90.00
#
_symmetry.space_group_name_H-M   'P 1'
#
loop_
_entity.id
_entity.type
_entity.pdbx_description
1 polymer ?
#
loop_
_entity_poly.entity_id
_entity_poly.type
_entity_poly.pdbx_seq_one_letter_code
_entity_poly.pdbx_strand_id
1 'polypeptide(L)'
;MDIRKRFVLELERLRRHNLQELHPLQQLFWESTLRCNVHCLHCGSDCTSSVTAPDMPKEDFLRVIDSITPHVNPNKVMVIVSGGEPLMRTDLAEIGRELNRRGYPWGMVTNGLAMTEKRYAELRQAGLTSMSVSFDGLHDNHVWLRQHPMAFEGAVRTIKLAAADKGLTWDVVTCVNQRSIHELEEMR
;
A
#
# COMPACT_ATOMS: atom_id res chain seq x y z
N MET A 1 30.09 13.32 16.52
CA MET A 1 29.12 12.24 16.49
C MET A 1 29.42 11.29 17.64
N ASP A 2 28.45 11.01 18.51
CA ASP A 2 28.60 10.13 19.68
C ASP A 2 29.01 8.70 19.24
N ILE A 3 29.86 8.05 20.05
CA ILE A 3 30.39 6.70 19.80
C ILE A 3 29.26 5.66 19.63
N ARG A 4 28.15 5.82 20.37
CA ARG A 4 26.97 4.96 20.26
C ARG A 4 26.31 5.09 18.88
N LYS A 5 26.19 6.32 18.38
CA LYS A 5 25.63 6.57 17.03
C LYS A 5 26.53 5.98 15.93
N ARG A 6 27.86 6.08 16.08
CA ARG A 6 28.81 5.45 15.15
C ARG A 6 28.66 3.93 15.12
N PHE A 7 28.55 3.31 16.28
CA PHE A 7 28.37 1.85 16.40
C PHE A 7 27.06 1.37 15.76
N VAL A 8 25.94 2.07 16.01
CA VAL A 8 24.64 1.75 15.39
C VAL A 8 24.70 1.88 13.88
N LEU A 9 25.34 2.95 13.36
CA LEU A 9 25.50 3.13 11.91
C LEU A 9 26.36 2.05 11.28
N GLU A 10 27.42 1.59 11.96
CA GLU A 10 28.27 0.52 11.46
C GLU A 10 27.54 -0.83 11.45
N LEU A 11 26.77 -1.14 12.50
CA LEU A 11 25.91 -2.31 12.51
C LEU A 11 24.87 -2.29 11.37
N GLU A 12 24.26 -1.13 11.12
CA GLU A 12 23.30 -1.00 10.01
C GLU A 12 23.99 -1.14 8.65
N ARG A 13 25.22 -0.64 8.50
CA ARG A 13 26.03 -0.84 7.29
C ARG A 13 26.31 -2.33 7.03
N LEU A 14 26.73 -3.05 8.05
CA LEU A 14 26.98 -4.50 7.96
C LEU A 14 25.71 -5.28 7.66
N ARG A 15 24.59 -4.90 8.31
CA ARG A 15 23.28 -5.49 8.03
C ARG A 15 22.87 -5.29 6.58
N ARG A 16 22.99 -4.08 6.03
CA ARG A 16 22.68 -3.78 4.63
C ARG A 16 23.57 -4.55 3.67
N HIS A 17 24.85 -4.66 3.97
CA HIS A 17 25.77 -5.46 3.16
C HIS A 17 25.35 -6.94 3.13
N ASN A 18 25.04 -7.53 4.28
CA ASN A 18 24.55 -8.91 4.34
C ASN A 18 23.22 -9.10 3.59
N LEU A 19 22.31 -8.13 3.65
CA LEU A 19 21.05 -8.17 2.89
C LEU A 19 21.29 -8.11 1.37
N GLN A 20 22.29 -7.34 0.92
CA GLN A 20 22.69 -7.29 -0.48
C GLN A 20 23.31 -8.61 -0.97
N GLU A 21 24.07 -9.30 -0.12
CA GLU A 21 24.65 -10.60 -0.46
C GLU A 21 23.60 -11.74 -0.47
N LEU A 22 22.69 -11.73 0.49
CA LEU A 22 21.71 -12.81 0.68
C LEU A 22 20.46 -12.65 -0.19
N HIS A 23 20.18 -11.44 -0.68
CA HIS A 23 18.97 -11.11 -1.43
C HIS A 23 17.67 -11.73 -0.88
N PRO A 24 17.40 -11.67 0.43
CA PRO A 24 16.21 -12.30 0.99
C PRO A 24 14.96 -11.62 0.47
N LEU A 25 13.92 -12.39 0.14
CA LEU A 25 12.61 -11.84 -0.16
C LEU A 25 12.04 -11.18 1.10
N GLN A 26 11.82 -9.87 1.06
CA GLN A 26 11.27 -9.08 2.17
C GLN A 26 9.90 -8.49 1.84
N GLN A 27 9.66 -8.18 0.57
CA GLN A 27 8.41 -7.59 0.10
C GLN A 27 8.00 -8.27 -1.21
N LEU A 28 6.72 -8.56 -1.33
CA LEU A 28 6.09 -9.06 -2.54
C LEU A 28 4.95 -8.11 -2.90
N PHE A 29 5.10 -7.41 -4.03
CA PHE A 29 4.04 -6.56 -4.57
C PHE A 29 3.15 -7.36 -5.50
N TRP A 30 1.86 -7.22 -5.31
CA TRP A 30 0.86 -7.79 -6.19
C TRP A 30 -0.05 -6.70 -6.76
N GLU A 31 0.04 -6.47 -8.07
CA GLU A 31 -0.93 -5.69 -8.82
C GLU A 31 -2.21 -6.51 -8.98
N SER A 32 -3.11 -6.36 -8.02
CA SER A 32 -4.25 -7.26 -7.82
C SER A 32 -5.40 -7.03 -8.82
N THR A 33 -5.44 -5.86 -9.41
CA THR A 33 -6.47 -5.43 -10.38
C THR A 33 -5.95 -4.29 -11.24
N LEU A 34 -6.41 -4.19 -12.46
CA LEU A 34 -6.20 -3.03 -13.33
C LEU A 34 -7.37 -2.03 -13.25
N ARG A 35 -8.44 -2.36 -12.54
CA ARG A 35 -9.57 -1.44 -12.32
C ARG A 35 -9.18 -0.38 -11.30
N CYS A 36 -9.54 0.87 -11.62
CA CYS A 36 -9.35 2.00 -10.72
C CYS A 36 -10.58 2.93 -10.78
N ASN A 37 -10.94 3.52 -9.66
CA ASN A 37 -12.04 4.47 -9.54
C ASN A 37 -11.61 5.94 -9.67
N VAL A 38 -10.33 6.19 -9.99
CA VAL A 38 -9.77 7.51 -10.36
C VAL A 38 -9.00 7.39 -11.67
N HIS A 39 -8.68 8.53 -12.29
CA HIS A 39 -7.96 8.59 -13.57
C HIS A 39 -6.78 9.56 -13.50
N CYS A 40 -5.79 9.20 -12.69
CA CYS A 40 -4.67 10.06 -12.33
C CYS A 40 -3.84 10.47 -13.56
N LEU A 41 -3.49 11.75 -13.68
CA LEU A 41 -2.65 12.28 -14.77
C LEU A 41 -1.23 11.69 -14.82
N HIS A 42 -0.74 11.15 -13.71
CA HIS A 42 0.60 10.56 -13.58
C HIS A 42 0.59 9.02 -13.49
N CYS A 43 -0.56 8.38 -13.80
CA CYS A 43 -0.67 6.92 -13.69
C CYS A 43 0.23 6.24 -14.71
N GLY A 44 1.20 5.45 -14.22
CA GLY A 44 2.10 4.67 -15.08
C GLY A 44 1.52 3.34 -15.55
N SER A 45 0.45 2.86 -14.91
CA SER A 45 -0.18 1.55 -15.21
C SER A 45 -1.44 1.66 -16.09
N ASP A 46 -1.83 2.86 -16.49
CA ASP A 46 -3.04 3.14 -17.30
C ASP A 46 -4.31 2.44 -16.78
N CYS A 47 -4.46 2.38 -15.47
CA CYS A 47 -5.58 1.75 -14.80
C CYS A 47 -6.82 2.63 -14.87
N THR A 48 -7.95 2.09 -15.30
CA THR A 48 -9.21 2.82 -15.45
C THR A 48 -10.41 2.02 -14.95
N SER A 49 -11.57 2.68 -14.83
CA SER A 49 -12.83 2.01 -14.52
C SER A 49 -13.37 1.13 -15.65
N SER A 50 -12.89 1.37 -16.88
CA SER A 50 -13.35 0.69 -18.11
C SER A 50 -12.50 -0.52 -18.51
N VAL A 51 -11.51 -0.91 -17.70
CA VAL A 51 -10.69 -2.09 -17.98
C VAL A 51 -11.56 -3.34 -18.02
N THR A 52 -11.43 -4.10 -19.12
CA THR A 52 -12.17 -5.35 -19.37
C THR A 52 -11.34 -6.60 -19.02
N ALA A 53 -10.02 -6.44 -18.81
CA ALA A 53 -9.17 -7.56 -18.39
C ALA A 53 -9.66 -8.10 -17.04
N PRO A 54 -9.86 -9.43 -16.91
CA PRO A 54 -10.28 -10.02 -15.65
C PRO A 54 -9.18 -9.88 -14.59
N ASP A 55 -9.59 -9.69 -13.34
CA ASP A 55 -8.64 -9.80 -12.22
C ASP A 55 -8.11 -11.24 -12.13
N MET A 56 -6.87 -11.39 -11.70
CA MET A 56 -6.36 -12.73 -11.33
C MET A 56 -7.25 -13.32 -10.24
N PRO A 57 -7.78 -14.55 -10.40
CA PRO A 57 -8.51 -15.24 -9.35
C PRO A 57 -7.67 -15.33 -8.06
N LYS A 58 -8.30 -15.17 -6.90
CA LYS A 58 -7.58 -15.26 -5.61
C LYS A 58 -6.89 -16.61 -5.42
N GLU A 59 -7.49 -17.68 -5.92
CA GLU A 59 -6.95 -19.03 -5.86
C GLU A 59 -5.60 -19.14 -6.59
N ASP A 60 -5.46 -18.45 -7.72
CA ASP A 60 -4.24 -18.42 -8.51
C ASP A 60 -3.14 -17.65 -7.76
N PHE A 61 -3.49 -16.50 -7.20
CA PHE A 61 -2.57 -15.74 -6.36
C PHE A 61 -2.13 -16.54 -5.12
N LEU A 62 -3.07 -17.20 -4.44
CA LEU A 62 -2.75 -18.01 -3.27
C LEU A 62 -1.87 -19.20 -3.62
N ARG A 63 -2.01 -19.80 -4.82
CA ARG A 63 -1.07 -20.83 -5.30
C ARG A 63 0.35 -20.27 -5.50
N VAL A 64 0.49 -19.02 -5.95
CA VAL A 64 1.81 -18.36 -6.01
C VAL A 64 2.39 -18.21 -4.60
N ILE A 65 1.60 -17.73 -3.63
CA ILE A 65 2.02 -17.63 -2.23
C ILE A 65 2.44 -19.00 -1.67
N ASP A 66 1.65 -20.03 -1.91
CA ASP A 66 1.94 -21.39 -1.45
C ASP A 66 3.24 -21.95 -2.09
N SER A 67 3.54 -21.58 -3.34
CA SER A 67 4.77 -22.02 -4.02
C SER A 67 6.05 -21.39 -3.46
N ILE A 68 6.00 -20.18 -2.92
CA ILE A 68 7.17 -19.51 -2.32
C ILE A 68 7.35 -19.85 -0.83
N THR A 69 6.30 -20.25 -0.15
CA THR A 69 6.28 -20.54 1.30
C THR A 69 7.38 -21.50 1.76
N PRO A 70 7.73 -22.60 1.06
CA PRO A 70 8.82 -23.49 1.45
C PRO A 70 10.22 -22.85 1.42
N HIS A 71 10.37 -21.71 0.73
CA HIS A 71 11.68 -21.07 0.50
C HIS A 71 11.91 -19.82 1.35
N VAL A 72 10.91 -19.37 2.11
CA VAL A 72 10.96 -18.13 2.89
C VAL A 72 10.42 -18.33 4.31
N ASN A 73 10.69 -17.38 5.19
CA ASN A 73 9.93 -17.25 6.43
C ASN A 73 8.74 -16.30 6.18
N PRO A 74 7.49 -16.80 6.14
CA PRO A 74 6.32 -15.98 5.82
C PRO A 74 6.21 -14.71 6.67
N ASN A 75 6.51 -14.80 7.98
CA ASN A 75 6.44 -13.65 8.90
C ASN A 75 7.46 -12.54 8.59
N LYS A 76 8.41 -12.78 7.69
CA LYS A 76 9.43 -11.80 7.27
C LYS A 76 9.19 -11.27 5.86
N VAL A 77 8.12 -11.69 5.20
CA VAL A 77 7.75 -11.24 3.86
C VAL A 77 6.45 -10.46 3.92
N MET A 78 6.52 -9.17 3.72
CA MET A 78 5.34 -8.30 3.60
C MET A 78 4.72 -8.47 2.22
N VAL A 79 3.46 -8.86 2.16
CA VAL A 79 2.68 -8.84 0.90
C VAL A 79 1.99 -7.51 0.77
N ILE A 80 2.29 -6.76 -0.29
CA ILE A 80 1.70 -5.44 -0.56
C ILE A 80 0.74 -5.57 -1.73
N VAL A 81 -0.54 -5.36 -1.45
CA VAL A 81 -1.59 -5.37 -2.47
C VAL A 81 -1.70 -3.97 -3.08
N SER A 82 -1.46 -3.89 -4.36
CA SER A 82 -1.58 -2.68 -5.17
C SER A 82 -2.35 -2.98 -6.47
N GLY A 83 -2.14 -2.20 -7.50
CA GLY A 83 -2.76 -2.35 -8.81
C GLY A 83 -3.32 -1.02 -9.28
N GLY A 84 -4.49 -1.01 -9.90
CA GLY A 84 -5.28 0.19 -10.06
C GLY A 84 -5.71 0.70 -8.67
N GLU A 85 -6.82 0.17 -8.16
CA GLU A 85 -7.23 0.42 -6.78
C GLU A 85 -7.67 -0.91 -6.12
N PRO A 86 -6.95 -1.39 -5.09
CA PRO A 86 -7.28 -2.67 -4.44
C PRO A 86 -8.70 -2.72 -3.87
N LEU A 87 -9.26 -1.60 -3.43
CA LEU A 87 -10.63 -1.53 -2.90
C LEU A 87 -11.71 -1.83 -3.95
N MET A 88 -11.35 -1.86 -5.24
CA MET A 88 -12.25 -2.31 -6.32
C MET A 88 -12.44 -3.83 -6.34
N ARG A 89 -11.61 -4.59 -5.62
CA ARG A 89 -11.79 -6.03 -5.43
C ARG A 89 -12.80 -6.30 -4.31
N THR A 90 -13.79 -7.11 -4.60
CA THR A 90 -14.79 -7.52 -3.61
C THR A 90 -14.26 -8.58 -2.64
N ASP A 91 -13.28 -9.38 -3.07
CA ASP A 91 -12.67 -10.48 -2.33
C ASP A 91 -11.40 -10.10 -1.54
N LEU A 92 -11.01 -8.80 -1.52
CA LEU A 92 -9.78 -8.32 -0.89
C LEU A 92 -9.66 -8.75 0.59
N ALA A 93 -10.75 -8.65 1.37
CA ALA A 93 -10.73 -9.06 2.77
C ALA A 93 -10.56 -10.58 2.94
N GLU A 94 -11.10 -11.37 2.02
CA GLU A 94 -10.90 -12.82 2.03
C GLU A 94 -9.44 -13.18 1.72
N ILE A 95 -8.84 -12.53 0.71
CA ILE A 95 -7.43 -12.65 0.39
C ILE A 95 -6.56 -12.28 1.61
N GLY A 96 -6.88 -11.18 2.28
CA GLY A 96 -6.17 -10.75 3.48
C GLY A 96 -6.20 -11.79 4.60
N ARG A 97 -7.38 -12.39 4.87
CA ARG A 97 -7.51 -13.48 5.85
C ARG A 97 -6.66 -14.70 5.47
N GLU A 98 -6.63 -15.06 4.19
CA GLU A 98 -5.84 -16.19 3.71
C GLU A 98 -4.32 -15.95 3.80
N LEU A 99 -3.86 -14.72 3.54
CA LEU A 99 -2.47 -14.32 3.75
C LEU A 99 -2.11 -14.40 5.24
N ASN A 100 -2.94 -13.83 6.10
CA ASN A 100 -2.73 -13.85 7.54
C ASN A 100 -2.70 -15.29 8.10
N ARG A 101 -3.59 -16.18 7.63
CA ARG A 101 -3.61 -17.60 8.00
C ARG A 101 -2.31 -18.33 7.61
N ARG A 102 -1.68 -17.92 6.52
CA ARG A 102 -0.37 -18.44 6.04
C ARG A 102 0.82 -17.81 6.73
N GLY A 103 0.59 -16.86 7.65
CA GLY A 103 1.64 -16.16 8.40
C GLY A 103 2.28 -14.98 7.66
N TYR A 104 1.71 -14.55 6.53
CA TYR A 104 2.19 -13.36 5.82
C TYR A 104 1.55 -12.10 6.38
N PRO A 105 2.34 -11.14 6.92
CA PRO A 105 1.85 -9.79 7.12
C PRO A 105 1.50 -9.19 5.75
N TRP A 106 0.41 -8.43 5.69
CA TRP A 106 0.02 -7.81 4.45
C TRP A 106 -0.38 -6.35 4.63
N GLY A 107 -0.18 -5.60 3.58
CA GLY A 107 -0.53 -4.19 3.48
C GLY A 107 -1.14 -3.87 2.13
N MET A 108 -1.54 -2.60 1.96
CA MET A 108 -2.09 -2.11 0.71
C MET A 108 -1.64 -0.68 0.40
N VAL A 109 -1.63 -0.35 -0.90
CA VAL A 109 -1.54 1.02 -1.39
C VAL A 109 -2.92 1.40 -1.92
N THR A 110 -3.47 2.54 -1.50
CA THR A 110 -4.83 2.95 -1.89
C THR A 110 -4.93 4.45 -2.14
N ASN A 111 -5.82 4.83 -3.06
CA ASN A 111 -6.23 6.22 -3.22
C ASN A 111 -7.27 6.66 -2.16
N GLY A 112 -7.80 5.74 -1.37
CA GLY A 112 -8.72 5.99 -0.27
C GLY A 112 -10.16 6.34 -0.64
N LEU A 113 -10.47 6.55 -1.92
CA LEU A 113 -11.80 7.03 -2.36
C LEU A 113 -12.93 6.11 -1.91
N ALA A 114 -12.75 4.79 -2.05
CA ALA A 114 -13.75 3.78 -1.69
C ALA A 114 -13.64 3.29 -0.23
N MET A 115 -12.73 3.84 0.58
CA MET A 115 -12.59 3.47 1.98
C MET A 115 -13.72 4.05 2.82
N THR A 116 -14.49 3.18 3.44
CA THR A 116 -15.49 3.51 4.47
C THR A 116 -15.04 2.96 5.81
N GLU A 117 -15.61 3.43 6.92
CA GLU A 117 -15.35 2.87 8.26
C GLU A 117 -15.61 1.36 8.31
N LYS A 118 -16.72 0.92 7.70
CA LYS A 118 -17.08 -0.51 7.62
C LYS A 118 -16.01 -1.30 6.85
N ARG A 119 -15.57 -0.79 5.68
CA ARG A 119 -14.56 -1.45 4.86
C ARG A 119 -13.20 -1.48 5.57
N TYR A 120 -12.84 -0.39 6.23
CA TYR A 120 -11.64 -0.33 7.06
C TYR A 120 -11.65 -1.41 8.16
N ALA A 121 -12.73 -1.46 8.95
CA ALA A 121 -12.87 -2.46 10.02
C ALA A 121 -12.81 -3.90 9.49
N GLU A 122 -13.43 -4.19 8.35
CA GLU A 122 -13.37 -5.49 7.68
C GLU A 122 -11.93 -5.86 7.30
N LEU A 123 -11.17 -4.94 6.70
CA LEU A 123 -9.78 -5.19 6.31
C LEU A 123 -8.86 -5.36 7.53
N ARG A 124 -9.07 -4.60 8.60
CA ARG A 124 -8.35 -4.80 9.87
C ARG A 124 -8.62 -6.17 10.48
N GLN A 125 -9.88 -6.62 10.49
CA GLN A 125 -10.25 -7.97 10.92
C GLN A 125 -9.66 -9.06 10.01
N ALA A 126 -9.40 -8.74 8.74
CA ALA A 126 -8.72 -9.62 7.81
C ALA A 126 -7.18 -9.63 7.98
N GLY A 127 -6.64 -8.91 8.97
CA GLY A 127 -5.21 -8.89 9.28
C GLY A 127 -4.40 -7.82 8.53
N LEU A 128 -5.02 -6.75 8.02
CA LEU A 128 -4.29 -5.62 7.44
C LEU A 128 -3.36 -5.00 8.49
N THR A 129 -2.05 -4.96 8.22
CA THR A 129 -1.03 -4.44 9.14
C THR A 129 -0.37 -3.16 8.66
N SER A 130 -0.45 -2.89 7.34
CA SER A 130 0.17 -1.69 6.75
C SER A 130 -0.71 -1.08 5.68
N MET A 131 -0.69 0.25 5.58
CA MET A 131 -1.44 0.98 4.55
C MET A 131 -0.70 2.24 4.12
N SER A 132 -0.46 2.37 2.81
CA SER A 132 0.02 3.61 2.20
C SER A 132 -1.15 4.32 1.52
N VAL A 133 -1.39 5.58 1.90
CA VAL A 133 -2.46 6.38 1.32
C VAL A 133 -1.87 7.40 0.35
N SER A 134 -2.37 7.41 -0.87
CA SER A 134 -1.96 8.40 -1.86
C SER A 134 -2.54 9.77 -1.54
N PHE A 135 -1.67 10.78 -1.36
CA PHE A 135 -2.08 12.15 -1.03
C PHE A 135 -1.08 13.16 -1.62
N ASP A 136 -1.44 13.84 -2.70
CA ASP A 136 -0.48 14.54 -3.58
C ASP A 136 -0.51 16.07 -3.47
N GLY A 137 -1.32 16.62 -2.62
CA GLY A 137 -1.47 18.07 -2.44
C GLY A 137 -2.71 18.41 -1.63
N LEU A 138 -2.92 19.69 -1.38
CA LEU A 138 -4.17 20.19 -0.84
C LEU A 138 -5.30 19.97 -1.87
N HIS A 139 -6.53 20.30 -1.46
CA HIS A 139 -7.77 19.94 -2.19
C HIS A 139 -7.65 20.08 -3.71
N ASP A 140 -7.34 21.27 -4.21
CA ASP A 140 -7.39 21.56 -5.66
C ASP A 140 -6.31 20.83 -6.46
N ASN A 141 -5.09 20.73 -5.90
CA ASN A 141 -3.99 20.03 -6.55
C ASN A 141 -4.16 18.52 -6.48
N HIS A 142 -4.68 17.99 -5.37
CA HIS A 142 -4.98 16.56 -5.25
C HIS A 142 -6.09 16.15 -6.23
N VAL A 143 -7.21 16.90 -6.27
CA VAL A 143 -8.33 16.64 -7.19
C VAL A 143 -7.89 16.77 -8.65
N TRP A 144 -7.06 17.78 -8.97
CA TRP A 144 -6.51 17.94 -10.32
C TRP A 144 -5.65 16.75 -10.73
N LEU A 145 -4.74 16.28 -9.87
CA LEU A 145 -3.83 15.18 -10.20
C LEU A 145 -4.55 13.83 -10.28
N ARG A 146 -5.52 13.60 -9.40
CA ARG A 146 -6.28 12.33 -9.30
C ARG A 146 -7.49 12.28 -10.24
N GLN A 147 -7.89 13.42 -10.84
CA GLN A 147 -8.99 13.52 -11.79
C GLN A 147 -10.33 12.97 -11.25
N HIS A 148 -10.60 13.21 -9.96
CA HIS A 148 -11.86 12.81 -9.32
C HIS A 148 -12.25 13.82 -8.24
N PRO A 149 -13.47 14.39 -8.26
CA PRO A 149 -13.88 15.48 -7.36
C PRO A 149 -13.87 15.11 -5.88
N MET A 150 -14.05 13.84 -5.54
CA MET A 150 -14.06 13.34 -4.14
C MET A 150 -12.74 12.68 -3.73
N ALA A 151 -11.68 12.80 -4.53
CA ALA A 151 -10.41 12.13 -4.24
C ALA A 151 -9.80 12.64 -2.93
N PHE A 152 -9.83 13.95 -2.71
CA PHE A 152 -9.27 14.58 -1.52
C PHE A 152 -10.00 14.14 -0.24
N GLU A 153 -11.33 14.21 -0.22
CA GLU A 153 -12.17 13.80 0.91
C GLU A 153 -11.99 12.30 1.22
N GLY A 154 -11.88 11.47 0.18
CA GLY A 154 -11.63 10.05 0.31
C GLY A 154 -10.28 9.75 0.97
N ALA A 155 -9.23 10.42 0.51
CA ALA A 155 -7.88 10.29 1.08
C ALA A 155 -7.83 10.79 2.53
N VAL A 156 -8.36 12.00 2.81
CA VAL A 156 -8.39 12.57 4.16
C VAL A 156 -9.17 11.68 5.14
N ARG A 157 -10.33 11.16 4.73
CA ARG A 157 -11.09 10.20 5.54
C ARG A 157 -10.27 8.97 5.88
N THR A 158 -9.58 8.42 4.88
CA THR A 158 -8.75 7.21 5.05
C THR A 158 -7.56 7.47 5.95
N ILE A 159 -6.88 8.61 5.81
CA ILE A 159 -5.78 9.03 6.69
C ILE A 159 -6.27 9.17 8.14
N LYS A 160 -7.46 9.77 8.36
CA LYS A 160 -8.03 9.89 9.72
C LYS A 160 -8.32 8.54 10.36
N LEU A 161 -8.83 7.57 9.59
CA LEU A 161 -9.05 6.20 10.07
C LEU A 161 -7.72 5.53 10.45
N ALA A 162 -6.71 5.65 9.59
CA ALA A 162 -5.38 5.11 9.85
C ALA A 162 -4.70 5.74 11.07
N ALA A 163 -4.76 7.07 11.19
CA ALA A 163 -4.16 7.82 12.30
C ALA A 163 -4.81 7.51 13.67
N ALA A 164 -6.08 7.16 13.68
CA ALA A 164 -6.78 6.73 14.89
C ALA A 164 -6.42 5.31 15.34
N ASP A 165 -5.86 4.49 14.48
CA ASP A 165 -5.54 3.09 14.74
C ASP A 165 -4.06 2.90 15.11
N LYS A 166 -3.77 2.77 16.40
CA LYS A 166 -2.42 2.57 16.91
C LYS A 166 -1.79 1.23 16.51
N GLY A 167 -2.59 0.28 16.04
CA GLY A 167 -2.15 -1.05 15.62
C GLY A 167 -1.83 -1.16 14.13
N LEU A 168 -2.02 -0.08 13.35
CA LEU A 168 -1.72 -0.02 11.93
C LEU A 168 -0.41 0.76 11.70
N THR A 169 0.50 0.20 10.92
CA THR A 169 1.59 0.98 10.31
C THR A 169 1.05 1.67 9.08
N TRP A 170 1.22 2.98 8.99
CA TRP A 170 0.71 3.70 7.83
C TRP A 170 1.62 4.86 7.44
N ASP A 171 1.56 5.23 6.19
CA ASP A 171 2.23 6.39 5.63
C ASP A 171 1.39 7.05 4.52
N VAL A 172 1.89 8.18 4.05
CA VAL A 172 1.34 8.93 2.93
C VAL A 172 2.38 8.93 1.81
N VAL A 173 1.94 8.57 0.60
CA VAL A 173 2.75 8.65 -0.61
C VAL A 173 2.32 9.87 -1.42
N THR A 174 3.27 10.75 -1.69
CA THR A 174 3.04 12.01 -2.39
C THR A 174 3.86 12.08 -3.68
N CYS A 175 3.19 12.27 -4.80
CA CYS A 175 3.83 12.62 -6.07
C CYS A 175 4.06 14.15 -6.13
N VAL A 176 5.23 14.57 -5.67
CA VAL A 176 5.60 16.00 -5.67
C VAL A 176 5.78 16.50 -7.09
N ASN A 177 5.09 17.58 -7.43
CA ASN A 177 5.14 18.22 -8.74
C ASN A 177 5.20 19.76 -8.60
N GLN A 178 5.38 20.47 -9.71
CA GLN A 178 5.52 21.93 -9.69
C GLN A 178 4.32 22.67 -9.08
N ARG A 179 3.12 22.08 -9.13
CA ARG A 179 1.91 22.71 -8.54
C ARG A 179 1.81 22.49 -7.04
N SER A 180 2.21 21.30 -6.55
CA SER A 180 2.02 20.93 -5.15
C SER A 180 3.26 21.14 -4.26
N ILE A 181 4.42 21.43 -4.84
CA ILE A 181 5.66 21.59 -4.06
C ILE A 181 5.58 22.68 -2.96
N HIS A 182 4.76 23.70 -3.18
CA HIS A 182 4.57 24.79 -2.22
C HIS A 182 3.61 24.46 -1.07
N GLU A 183 2.88 23.33 -1.18
CA GLU A 183 1.89 22.88 -0.20
C GLU A 183 2.49 21.92 0.85
N LEU A 184 3.73 21.44 0.64
CA LEU A 184 4.34 20.38 1.45
C LEU A 184 4.40 20.71 2.95
N GLU A 185 4.63 21.97 3.31
CA GLU A 185 4.66 22.41 4.72
C GLU A 185 3.27 22.36 5.35
N GLU A 186 2.21 22.66 4.58
CA GLU A 186 0.82 22.64 5.05
C GLU A 186 0.25 21.21 5.09
N MET A 187 0.77 20.32 4.26
CA MET A 187 0.41 18.90 4.24
C MET A 187 0.99 18.11 5.42
N ARG A 188 1.96 18.68 6.11
CA ARG A 188 2.67 18.03 7.22
C ARG A 188 1.90 18.14 8.54
#